data_6dc9cee94597fc91fefc61bfa3813061
#
_entry.id   6dc9cee94597fc91fefc61bfa3813061
#
_cell.length_a   1.000
_cell.length_b   1.000
_cell.length_c   1.000
_cell.angle_alpha   90.00
_cell.angle_beta   90.00
_cell.angle_gamma   90.00
#
_symmetry.space_group_name_H-M   'P 1'
#
loop_
_entity.id
_entity.type
_entity.pdbx_description
1 polymer ?
#
loop_
_entity_poly.entity_id
_entity_poly.type
_entity_poly.pdbx_seq_one_letter_code
_entity_poly.pdbx_strand_id
1 'polypeptide(L)'
;MKKKRRTIELAPQTAEMFARCVAVLKPPPELTLSRWADTYRMLSAENSATPGRWHTDNAPYQREIMDAIGDQHVRKVVVMSAAQIGKTAMLMNMLGYYMHYYPAPVLVMQPTLEMGQTFSKDFLAPMIRDTPVLRVLVDTKSRYSGNTILKKNFPGGHVTIIGANSPASLASRPIKVLLCDEVDRYPASAGTEGDPLLLAQKRQTTFWDKKTVIVSTPTIKGSSRIETEFQETTREEWNVPCPKCGHYQPLRWANIVFDRHDLKKGVRHKCERCGRESSEYAWKAQEIKGHFVAANPGAAARGFHLNTLASTFCGWQEVVEKFLLAKEMLDQGDPEKMKTWVNTELGETWEEPGERLEDTELVNRREVYDAQVPEDVLVLTAGVDVQDDRFEVEVVGWGVGKESWGIRYQKIYGDMLKEQVWRDLDAFLTATFSKKDGTQLPILCTCIDSGGHHTDQVYRFTKERYERRIFAIKGKGGQEVPYIRNPSTNNRVKTPLFVLGVDAGKALVYQRLKHEPPERKGPNYCHFPLNEEAGYDEQYFRGLTSEKAVVRFRKGRSVTVWEIKDASYKRNEPLDLRNYATAALEIANPVLKGPEETETERRQRATGRRRLSGGI
;
A
#
# COMPACT_ATOMS: atom_id res chain seq x y z
N MET A 1 59.86 6.05 -56.26
CA MET A 1 60.63 6.75 -55.21
C MET A 1 59.77 6.86 -53.94
N LYS A 2 60.07 6.09 -52.90
CA LYS A 2 59.43 6.16 -51.58
C LYS A 2 60.00 7.37 -50.83
N LYS A 3 59.18 8.42 -50.57
CA LYS A 3 59.56 9.54 -49.73
C LYS A 3 59.78 9.02 -48.30
N LYS A 4 61.05 9.07 -47.80
CA LYS A 4 61.38 8.86 -46.39
C LYS A 4 60.65 9.91 -45.57
N ARG A 5 59.74 9.47 -44.67
CA ARG A 5 59.18 10.36 -43.62
C ARG A 5 60.34 10.77 -42.71
N ARG A 6 60.64 12.08 -42.66
CA ARG A 6 61.54 12.65 -41.66
C ARG A 6 60.83 12.57 -40.31
N THR A 7 61.36 11.80 -39.41
CA THR A 7 61.00 11.85 -37.99
C THR A 7 61.61 13.13 -37.41
N ILE A 8 60.81 14.05 -36.95
CA ILE A 8 61.27 15.22 -36.23
C ILE A 8 61.45 14.79 -34.76
N GLU A 9 62.69 14.72 -34.28
CA GLU A 9 62.98 14.53 -32.87
C GLU A 9 62.77 15.87 -32.16
N LEU A 10 61.80 15.92 -31.30
CA LEU A 10 61.52 17.11 -30.44
C LEU A 10 62.45 17.11 -29.24
N ALA A 11 62.94 18.27 -28.85
CA ALA A 11 63.66 18.42 -27.59
C ALA A 11 62.81 17.91 -26.41
N PRO A 12 63.40 17.26 -25.37
CA PRO A 12 62.62 16.64 -24.29
C PRO A 12 61.57 17.54 -23.64
N GLN A 13 61.89 18.81 -23.40
CA GLN A 13 60.98 19.81 -22.85
C GLN A 13 59.82 20.13 -23.80
N THR A 14 60.09 20.20 -25.11
CA THR A 14 59.06 20.41 -26.14
C THR A 14 58.13 19.20 -26.27
N ALA A 15 58.71 17.99 -26.20
CA ALA A 15 57.96 16.75 -26.21
C ALA A 15 57.01 16.65 -24.99
N GLU A 16 57.51 17.02 -23.81
CA GLU A 16 56.72 17.06 -22.58
C GLU A 16 55.56 18.10 -22.65
N MET A 17 55.86 19.30 -23.17
CA MET A 17 54.85 20.32 -23.39
C MET A 17 53.76 19.86 -24.37
N PHE A 18 54.16 19.24 -25.49
CA PHE A 18 53.20 18.63 -26.44
C PHE A 18 52.41 17.50 -25.80
N ALA A 19 53.03 16.66 -25.01
CA ALA A 19 52.32 15.58 -24.30
C ALA A 19 51.27 16.13 -23.32
N ARG A 20 51.60 17.22 -22.60
CA ARG A 20 50.66 17.91 -21.72
C ARG A 20 49.47 18.53 -22.53
N CYS A 21 49.75 19.20 -23.65
CA CYS A 21 48.71 19.76 -24.53
C CYS A 21 47.81 18.67 -25.11
N VAL A 22 48.40 17.57 -25.59
CA VAL A 22 47.64 16.41 -26.12
C VAL A 22 46.84 15.73 -25.03
N ALA A 23 47.33 15.66 -23.78
CA ALA A 23 46.62 15.11 -22.65
C ALA A 23 45.35 15.90 -22.32
N VAL A 24 45.39 17.24 -22.47
CA VAL A 24 44.21 18.13 -22.29
C VAL A 24 43.19 17.94 -23.40
N LEU A 25 43.61 17.57 -24.61
CA LEU A 25 42.72 17.34 -25.77
C LEU A 25 42.14 15.91 -25.82
N LYS A 26 42.66 14.99 -25.00
CA LYS A 26 42.06 13.64 -24.92
C LYS A 26 40.70 13.76 -24.25
N PRO A 27 39.66 13.17 -24.84
CA PRO A 27 38.40 13.08 -24.14
C PRO A 27 38.60 12.37 -22.81
N PRO A 28 37.95 12.80 -21.73
CA PRO A 28 38.01 12.10 -20.45
C PRO A 28 37.60 10.63 -20.67
N PRO A 29 38.22 9.68 -19.94
CA PRO A 29 37.86 8.27 -20.08
C PRO A 29 36.35 8.10 -19.79
N GLU A 30 35.66 7.29 -20.59
CA GLU A 30 34.28 6.97 -20.31
C GLU A 30 34.18 6.22 -18.98
N LEU A 31 33.72 6.91 -17.96
CA LEU A 31 33.51 6.38 -16.61
C LEU A 31 32.04 6.24 -16.31
N THR A 32 31.60 5.03 -15.95
CA THR A 32 30.32 4.86 -15.29
C THR A 32 30.35 5.50 -13.89
N LEU A 33 29.21 5.75 -13.29
CA LEU A 33 29.16 6.36 -11.98
C LEU A 33 29.83 5.49 -10.90
N SER A 34 29.65 4.17 -10.97
CA SER A 34 30.31 3.24 -10.05
C SER A 34 31.86 3.29 -10.19
N ARG A 35 32.36 3.29 -11.44
CA ARG A 35 33.82 3.42 -11.69
C ARG A 35 34.37 4.78 -11.28
N TRP A 36 33.60 5.86 -11.46
CA TRP A 36 33.98 7.17 -10.95
C TRP A 36 34.13 7.15 -9.43
N ALA A 37 33.14 6.52 -8.72
CA ALA A 37 33.21 6.40 -7.28
C ALA A 37 34.42 5.60 -6.82
N ASP A 38 34.68 4.43 -7.42
CA ASP A 38 35.88 3.59 -7.12
C ASP A 38 37.20 4.32 -7.40
N THR A 39 37.19 5.26 -8.37
CA THR A 39 38.40 5.98 -8.76
C THR A 39 38.71 7.18 -7.86
N TYR A 40 37.69 7.96 -7.50
CA TYR A 40 37.90 9.29 -6.92
C TYR A 40 37.31 9.49 -5.52
N ARG A 41 36.24 8.74 -5.16
CA ARG A 41 35.48 8.99 -3.94
C ARG A 41 36.26 8.59 -2.69
N MET A 42 36.31 9.50 -1.72
CA MET A 42 36.87 9.25 -0.38
C MET A 42 35.75 9.30 0.67
N LEU A 43 35.69 8.32 1.53
CA LEU A 43 34.78 8.26 2.67
C LEU A 43 35.37 8.97 3.87
N SER A 44 34.62 9.90 4.45
CA SER A 44 35.02 10.66 5.63
C SER A 44 34.92 9.82 6.89
N ALA A 45 35.83 10.00 7.81
CA ALA A 45 35.82 9.33 9.11
C ALA A 45 34.60 9.68 9.97
N GLU A 46 33.98 10.84 9.70
CA GLU A 46 32.78 11.32 10.39
C GLU A 46 31.51 10.52 10.00
N ASN A 47 31.51 9.88 8.81
CA ASN A 47 30.31 9.31 8.22
C ASN A 47 30.43 7.85 7.80
N SER A 48 31.57 7.23 8.05
CA SER A 48 31.82 5.85 7.62
C SER A 48 32.55 5.06 8.69
N ALA A 49 32.09 3.85 8.94
CA ALA A 49 32.80 2.88 9.77
C ALA A 49 34.12 2.42 9.13
N THR A 50 34.26 2.58 7.81
CA THR A 50 35.45 2.25 7.03
C THR A 50 35.90 3.47 6.23
N PRO A 51 36.52 4.48 6.87
CA PRO A 51 37.00 5.67 6.19
C PRO A 51 38.11 5.34 5.19
N GLY A 52 38.22 6.15 4.13
CA GLY A 52 39.21 5.95 3.09
C GLY A 52 38.60 5.87 1.70
N ARG A 53 39.21 5.13 0.79
CA ARG A 53 38.73 5.01 -0.58
C ARG A 53 37.43 4.23 -0.66
N TRP A 54 36.54 4.68 -1.51
CA TRP A 54 35.32 3.95 -1.83
C TRP A 54 35.63 2.67 -2.61
N HIS A 55 34.91 1.60 -2.29
CA HIS A 55 34.92 0.34 -3.02
C HIS A 55 33.48 -0.15 -3.22
N THR A 56 33.04 -0.14 -4.47
CA THR A 56 31.67 -0.57 -4.82
C THR A 56 31.42 -2.04 -4.48
N ASP A 57 32.46 -2.86 -4.49
CA ASP A 57 32.37 -4.29 -4.16
C ASP A 57 32.02 -4.56 -2.68
N ASN A 58 32.12 -3.56 -1.80
CA ASN A 58 31.62 -3.68 -0.43
C ASN A 58 30.09 -3.76 -0.36
N ALA A 59 29.40 -3.30 -1.40
CA ALA A 59 27.96 -3.38 -1.56
C ALA A 59 27.61 -3.57 -3.05
N PRO A 60 27.80 -4.78 -3.62
CA PRO A 60 27.75 -5.03 -5.06
C PRO A 60 26.42 -4.61 -5.70
N TYR A 61 25.31 -4.71 -4.99
CA TYR A 61 23.99 -4.28 -5.44
C TYR A 61 23.89 -2.77 -5.76
N GLN A 62 24.80 -1.95 -5.28
CA GLN A 62 24.82 -0.51 -5.60
C GLN A 62 25.36 -0.22 -6.99
N ARG A 63 26.15 -1.13 -7.58
CA ARG A 63 26.80 -0.95 -8.88
C ARG A 63 25.80 -0.61 -9.98
N GLU A 64 24.86 -1.50 -10.23
CA GLU A 64 23.90 -1.33 -11.32
C GLU A 64 22.97 -0.13 -11.09
N ILE A 65 22.61 0.18 -9.83
CA ILE A 65 21.82 1.37 -9.49
C ILE A 65 22.60 2.63 -9.85
N MET A 66 23.85 2.72 -9.41
CA MET A 66 24.71 3.86 -9.72
C MET A 66 24.93 4.02 -11.23
N ASP A 67 25.20 2.92 -11.94
CA ASP A 67 25.42 2.96 -13.38
C ASP A 67 24.15 3.34 -14.15
N ALA A 68 22.96 2.92 -13.70
CA ALA A 68 21.68 3.39 -14.25
C ALA A 68 21.45 4.90 -14.01
N ILE A 69 21.90 5.43 -12.85
CA ILE A 69 21.87 6.87 -12.58
C ILE A 69 22.83 7.62 -13.52
N GLY A 70 24.01 7.07 -13.81
CA GLY A 70 24.99 7.65 -14.71
C GLY A 70 24.65 7.54 -16.19
N ASP A 71 23.83 6.57 -16.59
CA ASP A 71 23.45 6.30 -17.98
C ASP A 71 22.54 7.41 -18.52
N GLN A 72 22.95 8.06 -19.61
CA GLN A 72 22.21 9.17 -20.24
C GLN A 72 20.90 8.73 -20.92
N HIS A 73 20.75 7.44 -21.26
CA HIS A 73 19.53 6.90 -21.85
C HIS A 73 18.44 6.65 -20.80
N VAL A 74 18.81 6.47 -19.54
CA VAL A 74 17.86 6.28 -18.42
C VAL A 74 17.50 7.63 -17.82
N ARG A 75 16.29 8.11 -18.05
CA ARG A 75 15.84 9.43 -17.56
C ARG A 75 15.32 9.43 -16.12
N LYS A 76 14.79 8.30 -15.65
CA LYS A 76 14.22 8.17 -14.30
C LYS A 76 14.69 6.88 -13.66
N VAL A 77 15.18 6.99 -12.43
CA VAL A 77 15.59 5.88 -11.57
C VAL A 77 14.83 5.98 -10.25
N VAL A 78 14.21 4.89 -9.83
CA VAL A 78 13.45 4.79 -8.59
C VAL A 78 14.06 3.69 -7.72
N VAL A 79 14.37 4.01 -6.47
CA VAL A 79 14.95 3.04 -5.51
C VAL A 79 14.03 2.93 -4.30
N MET A 80 13.23 1.87 -4.27
CA MET A 80 12.41 1.49 -3.11
C MET A 80 13.16 0.45 -2.31
N SER A 81 13.52 0.76 -1.07
CA SER A 81 14.42 -0.15 -0.38
C SER A 81 14.34 -0.07 1.15
N ALA A 82 14.86 -1.11 1.78
CA ALA A 82 15.10 -1.15 3.22
C ALA A 82 15.95 0.03 3.70
N ALA A 83 15.96 0.25 5.01
CA ALA A 83 16.95 1.12 5.65
C ALA A 83 18.35 0.46 5.62
N GLN A 84 19.40 1.23 5.92
CA GLN A 84 20.77 0.72 6.13
C GLN A 84 21.40 -0.08 4.97
N ILE A 85 20.95 0.15 3.72
CA ILE A 85 21.57 -0.41 2.50
C ILE A 85 22.59 0.53 1.86
N GLY A 86 22.95 1.63 2.53
CA GLY A 86 23.91 2.61 2.02
C GLY A 86 23.34 3.63 1.02
N LYS A 87 22.01 3.89 1.04
CA LYS A 87 21.33 4.88 0.15
C LYS A 87 22.07 6.22 0.10
N THR A 88 22.30 6.84 1.25
CA THR A 88 22.93 8.17 1.33
C THR A 88 24.33 8.19 0.71
N ALA A 89 25.13 7.13 0.90
CA ALA A 89 26.46 7.04 0.31
C ALA A 89 26.41 6.97 -1.22
N MET A 90 25.46 6.21 -1.77
CA MET A 90 25.19 6.13 -3.21
C MET A 90 24.76 7.48 -3.78
N LEU A 91 23.87 8.21 -3.08
CA LEU A 91 23.44 9.55 -3.47
C LEU A 91 24.61 10.56 -3.44
N MET A 92 25.53 10.43 -2.48
CA MET A 92 26.75 11.23 -2.45
C MET A 92 27.63 10.93 -3.67
N ASN A 93 27.79 9.67 -4.07
CA ASN A 93 28.55 9.30 -5.27
C ASN A 93 27.92 9.93 -6.53
N MET A 94 26.59 9.92 -6.63
CA MET A 94 25.86 10.61 -7.70
C MET A 94 26.17 12.11 -7.73
N LEU A 95 26.09 12.79 -6.59
CA LEU A 95 26.39 14.23 -6.51
C LEU A 95 27.83 14.51 -6.92
N GLY A 96 28.81 13.73 -6.43
CA GLY A 96 30.22 13.87 -6.81
C GLY A 96 30.44 13.68 -8.32
N TYR A 97 29.78 12.70 -8.92
CA TYR A 97 29.83 12.44 -10.36
C TYR A 97 29.31 13.63 -11.17
N TYR A 98 28.13 14.19 -10.79
CA TYR A 98 27.55 15.35 -11.45
C TYR A 98 28.23 16.69 -11.10
N MET A 99 29.13 16.71 -10.14
CA MET A 99 30.00 17.87 -9.86
C MET A 99 31.30 17.84 -10.66
N HIS A 100 31.89 16.65 -10.85
CA HIS A 100 33.21 16.49 -11.41
C HIS A 100 33.25 15.99 -12.85
N TYR A 101 32.56 14.88 -13.12
CA TYR A 101 32.69 14.20 -14.41
C TYR A 101 31.64 14.66 -15.44
N TYR A 102 30.41 14.88 -15.00
CA TYR A 102 29.32 15.33 -15.85
C TYR A 102 28.60 16.56 -15.27
N PRO A 103 29.27 17.73 -15.24
CA PRO A 103 28.77 18.92 -14.54
C PRO A 103 27.37 19.33 -15.00
N ALA A 104 26.46 19.53 -14.04
CA ALA A 104 25.07 19.89 -14.31
C ALA A 104 24.44 20.67 -13.15
N PRO A 105 23.37 21.47 -13.41
CA PRO A 105 22.52 22.01 -12.35
C PRO A 105 21.76 20.87 -11.68
N VAL A 106 22.01 20.66 -10.38
CA VAL A 106 21.40 19.61 -9.54
C VAL A 106 20.50 20.24 -8.50
N LEU A 107 19.29 19.72 -8.36
CA LEU A 107 18.39 20.00 -7.23
C LEU A 107 18.27 18.77 -6.36
N VAL A 108 18.56 18.93 -5.07
CA VAL A 108 18.33 17.92 -4.03
C VAL A 108 17.13 18.34 -3.22
N MET A 109 16.12 17.49 -3.17
CA MET A 109 14.92 17.71 -2.38
C MET A 109 14.89 16.76 -1.19
N GLN A 110 14.81 17.33 -0.01
CA GLN A 110 14.69 16.62 1.28
C GLN A 110 13.28 16.87 1.85
N PRO A 111 12.77 16.04 2.77
CA PRO A 111 11.45 16.26 3.38
C PRO A 111 11.26 17.66 3.98
N THR A 112 12.25 18.13 4.70
CA THR A 112 12.26 19.47 5.31
C THR A 112 13.56 20.22 5.01
N LEU A 113 13.53 21.53 5.18
CA LEU A 113 14.72 22.37 5.01
C LEU A 113 15.81 22.02 6.05
N GLU A 114 15.41 21.67 7.26
CA GLU A 114 16.32 21.27 8.35
C GLU A 114 17.07 19.98 7.98
N MET A 115 16.35 18.97 7.46
CA MET A 115 16.97 17.76 6.94
C MET A 115 17.93 18.08 5.79
N GLY A 116 17.58 19.03 4.91
CA GLY A 116 18.46 19.53 3.87
C GLY A 116 19.74 20.18 4.39
N GLN A 117 19.66 20.93 5.49
CA GLN A 117 20.84 21.50 6.14
C GLN A 117 21.73 20.43 6.76
N THR A 118 21.14 19.43 7.44
CA THR A 118 21.83 18.27 7.99
C THR A 118 22.53 17.48 6.88
N PHE A 119 21.82 17.16 5.80
CA PHE A 119 22.39 16.50 4.62
C PHE A 119 23.60 17.25 4.04
N SER A 120 23.52 18.58 3.99
CA SER A 120 24.62 19.40 3.49
C SER A 120 25.83 19.41 4.44
N LYS A 121 25.60 19.58 5.74
CA LYS A 121 26.65 19.72 6.73
C LYS A 121 27.35 18.38 7.03
N ASP A 122 26.53 17.33 7.19
CA ASP A 122 27.04 16.06 7.71
C ASP A 122 27.53 15.13 6.59
N PHE A 123 26.99 15.26 5.36
CA PHE A 123 27.36 14.36 4.26
C PHE A 123 28.06 15.09 3.09
N LEU A 124 27.45 16.17 2.55
CA LEU A 124 27.94 16.81 1.34
C LEU A 124 29.25 17.59 1.60
N ALA A 125 29.34 18.35 2.68
CA ALA A 125 30.51 19.15 2.99
C ALA A 125 31.74 18.28 3.32
N PRO A 126 31.65 17.21 4.16
CA PRO A 126 32.77 16.28 4.35
C PRO A 126 33.19 15.58 3.06
N MET A 127 32.21 15.18 2.21
CA MET A 127 32.55 14.58 0.91
C MET A 127 33.39 15.51 0.04
N ILE A 128 32.98 16.78 -0.09
CA ILE A 128 33.73 17.77 -0.88
C ILE A 128 35.11 18.01 -0.30
N ARG A 129 35.25 18.09 1.04
CA ARG A 129 36.49 18.31 1.72
C ARG A 129 37.50 17.16 1.50
N ASP A 130 37.02 15.93 1.62
CA ASP A 130 37.90 14.75 1.70
C ASP A 130 38.14 14.10 0.33
N THR A 131 37.34 14.40 -0.69
CA THR A 131 37.52 13.94 -2.07
C THR A 131 38.35 14.95 -2.85
N PRO A 132 39.65 14.65 -3.19
CA PRO A 132 40.58 15.65 -3.74
C PRO A 132 40.05 16.37 -5.00
N VAL A 133 39.43 15.64 -5.93
CA VAL A 133 38.90 16.22 -7.17
C VAL A 133 37.73 17.19 -6.93
N LEU A 134 36.94 16.98 -5.89
CA LEU A 134 35.79 17.86 -5.55
C LEU A 134 36.28 19.09 -4.77
N ARG A 135 37.28 18.93 -3.91
CA ARG A 135 37.84 20.02 -3.11
C ARG A 135 38.44 21.15 -3.99
N VAL A 136 38.94 20.79 -5.15
CA VAL A 136 39.48 21.77 -6.11
C VAL A 136 38.39 22.50 -6.86
N LEU A 137 37.22 21.84 -7.11
CA LEU A 137 36.12 22.38 -7.88
C LEU A 137 35.23 23.34 -7.07
N VAL A 138 35.09 23.11 -5.77
CA VAL A 138 34.18 23.90 -4.92
C VAL A 138 35.00 24.79 -3.99
N ASP A 139 35.02 26.07 -4.27
CA ASP A 139 35.67 27.05 -3.38
C ASP A 139 34.82 27.27 -2.13
N THR A 140 35.23 26.71 -1.01
CA THR A 140 34.56 26.83 0.29
C THR A 140 35.13 27.98 1.15
N LYS A 141 36.20 28.63 0.74
CA LYS A 141 36.96 29.62 1.55
C LYS A 141 36.65 31.06 1.17
N SER A 142 36.34 31.34 -0.10
CA SER A 142 36.07 32.70 -0.57
C SER A 142 34.67 33.17 -0.19
N ARG A 143 34.57 34.38 0.39
CA ARG A 143 33.28 35.03 0.65
C ARG A 143 32.51 35.37 -0.62
N TYR A 144 33.20 35.45 -1.76
CA TYR A 144 32.61 35.79 -3.09
C TYR A 144 32.23 34.54 -3.90
N SER A 145 32.46 33.33 -3.39
CA SER A 145 32.14 32.08 -4.10
C SER A 145 30.64 31.88 -4.34
N GLY A 146 29.78 32.61 -3.62
CA GLY A 146 28.32 32.39 -3.65
C GLY A 146 27.89 31.06 -3.06
N ASN A 147 28.77 30.36 -2.36
CA ASN A 147 28.50 29.09 -1.70
C ASN A 147 27.86 29.31 -0.33
N THR A 148 26.78 28.60 -0.08
CA THR A 148 26.07 28.59 1.20
C THR A 148 25.91 27.15 1.72
N ILE A 149 25.29 26.99 2.87
CA ILE A 149 24.95 25.66 3.39
C ILE A 149 24.10 24.91 2.35
N LEU A 150 23.10 25.56 1.77
CA LEU A 150 22.13 24.96 0.85
C LEU A 150 22.51 25.06 -0.63
N LYS A 151 23.62 25.71 -0.98
CA LYS A 151 24.06 25.85 -2.36
C LYS A 151 25.56 25.69 -2.50
N LYS A 152 25.98 24.87 -3.46
CA LYS A 152 27.39 24.69 -3.84
C LYS A 152 27.52 24.94 -5.35
N ASN A 153 28.33 25.93 -5.73
CA ASN A 153 28.64 26.26 -7.11
C ASN A 153 29.95 25.56 -7.52
N PHE A 154 30.02 25.12 -8.75
CA PHE A 154 31.22 24.54 -9.37
C PHE A 154 31.20 24.85 -10.88
N PRO A 155 32.32 24.75 -11.60
CA PRO A 155 32.34 24.96 -13.04
C PRO A 155 31.35 24.07 -13.78
N GLY A 156 30.45 24.68 -14.55
CA GLY A 156 29.42 23.98 -15.33
C GLY A 156 28.14 23.61 -14.59
N GLY A 157 28.00 23.93 -13.27
CA GLY A 157 26.78 23.61 -12.55
C GLY A 157 26.71 24.12 -11.11
N HIS A 158 25.71 23.65 -10.42
CA HIS A 158 25.53 23.88 -8.99
C HIS A 158 24.69 22.77 -8.37
N VAL A 159 24.87 22.51 -7.08
CA VAL A 159 23.94 21.74 -6.25
C VAL A 159 23.14 22.73 -5.41
N THR A 160 21.82 22.66 -5.48
CA THR A 160 20.91 23.39 -4.58
C THR A 160 20.09 22.38 -3.78
N ILE A 161 19.95 22.61 -2.47
CA ILE A 161 19.22 21.76 -1.55
C ILE A 161 17.97 22.51 -1.07
N ILE A 162 16.80 21.87 -1.11
CA ILE A 162 15.53 22.45 -0.71
C ILE A 162 14.72 21.48 0.17
N GLY A 163 13.74 22.01 0.88
CA GLY A 163 12.70 21.23 1.56
C GLY A 163 11.46 21.07 0.68
N ALA A 164 10.86 19.88 0.70
CA ALA A 164 9.63 19.57 -0.05
C ALA A 164 8.41 20.38 0.41
N ASN A 165 8.46 20.95 1.62
CA ASN A 165 7.42 21.77 2.22
C ASN A 165 7.44 23.25 1.79
N SER A 166 8.41 23.68 0.97
CA SER A 166 8.59 25.10 0.59
C SER A 166 8.25 25.35 -0.88
N PRO A 167 7.05 25.87 -1.22
CA PRO A 167 6.64 26.16 -2.59
C PRO A 167 7.58 27.13 -3.32
N ALA A 168 7.98 28.22 -2.66
CA ALA A 168 8.83 29.24 -3.23
C ALA A 168 10.20 28.70 -3.69
N SER A 169 10.74 27.71 -2.99
CA SER A 169 12.01 27.06 -3.34
C SER A 169 11.87 26.16 -4.58
N LEU A 170 10.67 25.64 -4.84
CA LEU A 170 10.34 24.81 -5.99
C LEU A 170 10.15 25.63 -7.29
N ALA A 171 9.94 26.96 -7.18
CA ALA A 171 9.48 27.78 -8.29
C ALA A 171 10.56 28.39 -9.19
N SER A 172 11.85 28.41 -8.84
CA SER A 172 12.71 29.50 -9.33
C SER A 172 13.79 29.19 -10.36
N ARG A 173 14.14 27.93 -10.73
CA ARG A 173 15.28 27.68 -11.64
C ARG A 173 15.13 26.41 -12.49
N PRO A 174 15.57 26.42 -13.77
CA PRO A 174 15.69 25.20 -14.55
C PRO A 174 16.79 24.30 -13.97
N ILE A 175 16.53 23.00 -13.87
CA ILE A 175 17.43 21.97 -13.36
C ILE A 175 17.51 20.82 -14.34
N LYS A 176 18.71 20.22 -14.45
CA LYS A 176 18.91 19.02 -15.27
C LYS A 176 18.75 17.75 -14.45
N VAL A 177 19.30 17.72 -13.26
CA VAL A 177 19.32 16.57 -12.36
C VAL A 177 18.48 16.86 -11.12
N LEU A 178 17.47 16.04 -10.88
CA LEU A 178 16.60 16.08 -9.70
C LEU A 178 16.85 14.85 -8.85
N LEU A 179 17.22 15.05 -7.60
CA LEU A 179 17.35 14.02 -6.58
C LEU A 179 16.30 14.25 -5.50
N CYS A 180 15.40 13.28 -5.33
CA CYS A 180 14.35 13.28 -4.31
C CYS A 180 14.63 12.17 -3.30
N ASP A 181 15.00 12.55 -2.09
CA ASP A 181 15.33 11.62 -1.01
C ASP A 181 14.20 11.55 0.01
N GLU A 182 13.87 10.35 0.49
CA GLU A 182 12.81 10.05 1.46
C GLU A 182 11.43 10.62 1.05
N VAL A 183 11.00 10.32 -0.18
CA VAL A 183 9.78 10.90 -0.78
C VAL A 183 8.48 10.52 -0.04
N ASP A 184 8.46 9.41 0.68
CA ASP A 184 7.32 9.01 1.49
C ASP A 184 7.09 9.93 2.70
N ARG A 185 8.10 10.73 3.06
CA ARG A 185 8.00 11.73 4.13
C ARG A 185 7.65 13.13 3.61
N TYR A 186 7.43 13.29 2.30
CA TYR A 186 7.03 14.57 1.74
C TYR A 186 5.57 14.90 2.09
N PRO A 187 5.22 16.19 2.29
CA PRO A 187 3.83 16.57 2.47
C PRO A 187 3.02 16.23 1.22
N ALA A 188 1.72 16.02 1.39
CA ALA A 188 0.81 15.76 0.27
C ALA A 188 0.76 16.93 -0.74
N SER A 189 0.95 18.16 -0.26
CA SER A 189 1.01 19.38 -1.05
C SER A 189 2.07 20.30 -0.48
N ALA A 190 2.85 20.94 -1.36
CA ALA A 190 3.71 22.07 -1.01
C ALA A 190 2.83 23.32 -0.84
N GLY A 191 2.39 23.60 0.40
CA GLY A 191 1.41 24.64 0.65
C GLY A 191 0.11 24.39 -0.14
N THR A 192 -0.30 25.37 -0.96
CA THR A 192 -1.49 25.29 -1.83
C THR A 192 -1.16 24.93 -3.28
N GLU A 193 0.13 24.77 -3.66
CA GLU A 193 0.56 24.64 -5.05
C GLU A 193 0.48 23.21 -5.62
N GLY A 194 0.33 22.19 -4.77
CA GLY A 194 0.19 20.78 -5.17
C GLY A 194 1.38 19.91 -4.83
N ASP A 195 1.45 18.73 -5.45
CA ASP A 195 2.46 17.72 -5.14
C ASP A 195 3.89 18.22 -5.39
N PRO A 196 4.78 18.23 -4.36
CA PRO A 196 6.13 18.76 -4.48
C PRO A 196 6.99 18.03 -5.51
N LEU A 197 6.79 16.71 -5.68
CA LEU A 197 7.54 15.93 -6.66
C LEU A 197 7.20 16.35 -8.09
N LEU A 198 5.91 16.51 -8.40
CA LEU A 198 5.45 16.97 -9.71
C LEU A 198 5.90 18.41 -10.00
N LEU A 199 5.88 19.28 -8.98
CA LEU A 199 6.36 20.66 -9.12
C LEU A 199 7.85 20.70 -9.45
N ALA A 200 8.68 19.89 -8.77
CA ALA A 200 10.11 19.81 -9.04
C ALA A 200 10.40 19.23 -10.44
N GLN A 201 9.70 18.19 -10.86
CA GLN A 201 9.85 17.59 -12.20
C GLN A 201 9.54 18.56 -13.33
N LYS A 202 8.60 19.52 -13.15
CA LYS A 202 8.33 20.57 -14.14
C LYS A 202 9.54 21.47 -14.39
N ARG A 203 10.50 21.58 -13.45
CA ARG A 203 11.73 22.39 -13.64
C ARG A 203 12.74 21.76 -14.58
N GLN A 204 12.56 20.48 -14.90
CA GLN A 204 13.41 19.74 -15.83
C GLN A 204 12.96 19.84 -17.30
N THR A 205 11.89 20.57 -17.60
CA THR A 205 11.26 20.57 -18.93
C THR A 205 12.19 21.10 -20.04
N THR A 206 13.11 21.99 -19.71
CA THR A 206 14.06 22.58 -20.67
C THR A 206 15.21 21.64 -21.06
N PHE A 207 15.43 20.57 -20.30
CA PHE A 207 16.52 19.62 -20.54
C PHE A 207 15.97 18.34 -21.15
N TRP A 208 16.37 18.04 -22.39
CA TRP A 208 15.98 16.80 -23.08
C TRP A 208 16.63 15.55 -22.46
N ASP A 209 17.82 15.71 -21.87
CA ASP A 209 18.65 14.70 -21.21
C ASP A 209 18.56 14.80 -19.67
N LYS A 210 17.39 15.18 -19.18
CA LYS A 210 17.09 15.27 -17.75
C LYS A 210 17.23 13.93 -17.02
N LYS A 211 17.62 14.02 -15.75
CA LYS A 211 17.72 12.86 -14.84
C LYS A 211 16.89 13.10 -13.57
N THR A 212 15.99 12.17 -13.28
CA THR A 212 15.22 12.14 -12.01
C THR A 212 15.59 10.90 -11.23
N VAL A 213 16.02 11.07 -9.99
CA VAL A 213 16.34 9.98 -9.06
C VAL A 213 15.44 10.12 -7.83
N ILE A 214 14.67 9.09 -7.54
CA ILE A 214 13.71 9.06 -6.43
C ILE A 214 14.07 7.89 -5.52
N VAL A 215 14.32 8.18 -4.26
CA VAL A 215 14.75 7.17 -3.28
C VAL A 215 13.93 7.30 -2.01
N SER A 216 13.45 6.20 -1.48
CA SER A 216 12.77 6.16 -0.17
C SER A 216 12.68 4.75 0.40
N THR A 217 12.55 4.70 1.71
CA THR A 217 11.96 3.57 2.41
C THR A 217 10.44 3.69 2.29
N PRO A 218 9.71 2.62 1.92
CA PRO A 218 8.25 2.67 1.77
C PRO A 218 7.54 2.73 3.12
N THR A 219 6.28 3.14 3.10
CA THR A 219 5.45 3.28 4.31
C THR A 219 4.19 2.39 4.23
N ILE A 220 3.01 2.96 4.13
CA ILE A 220 1.74 2.24 4.11
C ILE A 220 1.33 1.95 2.66
N LYS A 221 0.92 0.73 2.38
CA LYS A 221 0.44 0.29 1.06
C LYS A 221 -0.68 1.19 0.56
N GLY A 222 -0.55 1.60 -0.70
CA GLY A 222 -1.51 2.48 -1.36
C GLY A 222 -1.43 3.96 -0.98
N SER A 223 -0.66 4.33 0.05
CA SER A 223 -0.32 5.72 0.36
C SER A 223 1.14 6.05 0.09
N SER A 224 2.00 5.04 0.01
CA SER A 224 3.42 5.17 -0.27
C SER A 224 3.66 5.73 -1.67
N ARG A 225 4.35 6.89 -1.73
CA ARG A 225 4.75 7.51 -3.00
C ARG A 225 5.80 6.69 -3.71
N ILE A 226 6.79 6.18 -2.96
CA ILE A 226 7.84 5.39 -3.58
C ILE A 226 7.30 4.10 -4.18
N GLU A 227 6.29 3.46 -3.56
CA GLU A 227 5.61 2.31 -4.13
C GLU A 227 4.92 2.67 -5.45
N THR A 228 4.15 3.77 -5.48
CA THR A 228 3.47 4.26 -6.68
C THR A 228 4.46 4.53 -7.81
N GLU A 229 5.56 5.22 -7.51
CA GLU A 229 6.61 5.52 -8.48
C GLU A 229 7.32 4.25 -8.96
N PHE A 230 7.57 3.27 -8.07
CA PHE A 230 8.22 2.00 -8.39
C PHE A 230 7.34 1.10 -9.28
N GLN A 231 6.02 1.06 -9.07
CA GLN A 231 5.11 0.25 -9.88
C GLN A 231 5.10 0.64 -11.37
N GLU A 232 5.44 1.89 -11.69
CA GLU A 232 5.53 2.40 -13.07
C GLU A 232 6.87 2.10 -13.76
N THR A 233 7.80 1.39 -13.10
CA THR A 233 9.16 1.12 -13.57
C THR A 233 9.38 -0.32 -14.03
N THR A 234 10.64 -0.66 -14.34
CA THR A 234 11.09 -2.03 -14.62
C THR A 234 10.89 -3.00 -13.46
N ARG A 235 10.72 -2.52 -12.23
CA ARG A 235 10.52 -3.31 -11.00
C ARG A 235 11.54 -4.43 -10.85
N GLU A 236 12.79 -4.02 -10.71
CA GLU A 236 13.94 -4.92 -10.65
C GLU A 236 14.20 -5.38 -9.21
N GLU A 237 14.39 -6.69 -9.02
CA GLU A 237 14.79 -7.30 -7.75
C GLU A 237 16.23 -7.81 -7.84
N TRP A 238 17.00 -7.66 -6.75
CA TRP A 238 18.36 -8.16 -6.65
C TRP A 238 18.38 -9.68 -6.53
N ASN A 239 18.97 -10.37 -7.51
CA ASN A 239 19.07 -11.82 -7.57
C ASN A 239 20.51 -12.29 -7.33
N VAL A 240 20.67 -13.28 -6.44
CA VAL A 240 21.95 -13.86 -6.06
C VAL A 240 21.95 -15.36 -6.38
N PRO A 241 23.03 -15.93 -6.93
CA PRO A 241 23.05 -17.35 -7.25
C PRO A 241 23.14 -18.21 -5.98
N CYS A 242 22.36 -19.27 -5.92
CA CYS A 242 22.39 -20.23 -4.82
C CYS A 242 23.79 -20.85 -4.66
N PRO A 243 24.37 -20.86 -3.44
CA PRO A 243 25.69 -21.43 -3.20
C PRO A 243 25.82 -22.92 -3.55
N LYS A 244 24.71 -23.65 -3.67
CA LYS A 244 24.67 -25.10 -3.93
C LYS A 244 24.36 -25.48 -5.38
N CYS A 245 23.40 -24.81 -6.02
CA CYS A 245 22.95 -25.17 -7.37
C CYS A 245 23.12 -24.06 -8.40
N GLY A 246 23.58 -22.87 -8.03
CA GLY A 246 23.81 -21.74 -8.93
C GLY A 246 22.52 -21.06 -9.44
N HIS A 247 21.33 -21.47 -8.98
CA HIS A 247 20.08 -20.83 -9.38
C HIS A 247 19.99 -19.40 -8.83
N TYR A 248 19.77 -18.43 -9.70
CA TYR A 248 19.58 -17.03 -9.33
C TYR A 248 18.18 -16.80 -8.76
N GLN A 249 18.11 -16.17 -7.60
CA GLN A 249 16.86 -15.85 -6.92
C GLN A 249 17.03 -14.63 -6.00
N PRO A 250 15.96 -13.89 -5.69
CA PRO A 250 16.00 -12.87 -4.65
C PRO A 250 16.06 -13.50 -3.26
N LEU A 251 16.67 -12.81 -2.31
CA LEU A 251 16.66 -13.20 -0.91
C LEU A 251 15.34 -12.75 -0.29
N ARG A 252 14.41 -13.70 -0.09
CA ARG A 252 13.06 -13.43 0.44
C ARG A 252 12.94 -13.87 1.90
N TRP A 253 12.25 -13.08 2.71
CA TRP A 253 11.97 -13.40 4.11
C TRP A 253 11.27 -14.76 4.27
N ALA A 254 10.35 -15.11 3.39
CA ALA A 254 9.64 -16.39 3.42
C ALA A 254 10.56 -17.63 3.35
N ASN A 255 11.78 -17.45 2.85
CA ASN A 255 12.79 -18.52 2.71
C ASN A 255 13.82 -18.52 3.85
N ILE A 256 13.68 -17.63 4.83
CA ILE A 256 14.55 -17.58 6.01
C ILE A 256 14.14 -18.69 6.98
N VAL A 257 15.13 -19.46 7.40
CA VAL A 257 14.99 -20.61 8.33
C VAL A 257 15.80 -20.34 9.59
N PHE A 258 15.14 -20.37 10.74
CA PHE A 258 15.75 -20.16 12.05
C PHE A 258 15.01 -20.92 13.15
N ASP A 259 15.70 -21.21 14.24
CA ASP A 259 15.08 -21.77 15.45
C ASP A 259 14.66 -20.62 16.38
N ARG A 260 13.36 -20.49 16.66
CA ARG A 260 12.83 -19.41 17.53
C ARG A 260 13.37 -19.45 18.95
N HIS A 261 13.75 -20.64 19.44
CA HIS A 261 14.22 -20.84 20.82
C HIS A 261 15.75 -20.84 20.95
N ASP A 262 16.45 -20.97 19.81
CA ASP A 262 17.92 -21.01 19.83
C ASP A 262 18.51 -20.42 18.54
N LEU A 263 18.65 -19.11 18.51
CA LEU A 263 19.26 -18.41 17.37
C LEU A 263 20.76 -18.71 17.20
N LYS A 264 21.42 -19.32 18.21
CA LYS A 264 22.83 -19.73 18.11
C LYS A 264 23.05 -20.84 17.07
N LYS A 265 21.98 -21.58 16.70
CA LYS A 265 22.02 -22.53 15.58
C LYS A 265 22.21 -21.87 14.22
N GLY A 266 22.18 -20.52 14.18
CA GLY A 266 22.37 -19.70 12.99
C GLY A 266 21.11 -19.58 12.13
N VAL A 267 21.06 -18.46 11.41
CA VAL A 267 20.00 -18.17 10.43
C VAL A 267 20.45 -18.65 9.05
N ARG A 268 19.55 -19.30 8.34
CA ARG A 268 19.79 -19.87 7.00
C ARG A 268 18.73 -19.41 6.03
N HIS A 269 19.05 -19.44 4.74
CA HIS A 269 18.10 -19.20 3.67
C HIS A 269 17.97 -20.46 2.81
N LYS A 270 16.74 -20.86 2.54
CA LYS A 270 16.37 -22.02 1.71
C LYS A 270 16.29 -21.61 0.24
N CYS A 271 16.98 -22.35 -0.63
CA CYS A 271 16.89 -22.14 -2.07
C CYS A 271 15.53 -22.57 -2.62
N GLU A 272 14.89 -21.73 -3.43
CA GLU A 272 13.58 -21.99 -4.05
C GLU A 272 13.61 -23.17 -5.02
N ARG A 273 14.76 -23.38 -5.71
CA ARG A 273 14.90 -24.46 -6.71
C ARG A 273 15.32 -25.80 -6.09
N CYS A 274 16.41 -25.82 -5.33
CA CYS A 274 16.97 -27.10 -4.83
C CYS A 274 16.55 -27.45 -3.39
N GLY A 275 15.85 -26.55 -2.70
CA GLY A 275 15.37 -26.76 -1.33
C GLY A 275 16.47 -26.82 -0.25
N ARG A 276 17.75 -26.68 -0.62
CA ARG A 276 18.88 -26.75 0.33
C ARG A 276 19.02 -25.43 1.09
N GLU A 277 19.30 -25.54 2.37
CA GLU A 277 19.59 -24.41 3.25
C GLU A 277 21.08 -24.08 3.21
N SER A 278 21.40 -22.79 3.23
CA SER A 278 22.79 -22.29 3.33
C SER A 278 22.85 -21.12 4.30
N SER A 279 24.01 -20.96 4.95
CA SER A 279 24.24 -19.87 5.90
C SER A 279 24.28 -18.51 5.21
N GLU A 280 24.08 -17.46 5.98
CA GLU A 280 24.25 -16.07 5.55
C GLU A 280 25.58 -15.84 4.84
N TYR A 281 26.67 -16.28 5.46
CA TYR A 281 28.01 -16.15 4.88
C TYR A 281 28.11 -16.76 3.48
N ALA A 282 27.55 -17.96 3.28
CA ALA A 282 27.60 -18.62 1.99
C ALA A 282 26.80 -17.89 0.90
N TRP A 283 25.66 -17.28 1.26
CA TRP A 283 24.86 -16.48 0.34
C TRP A 283 25.50 -15.13 0.04
N LYS A 284 25.96 -14.39 1.05
CA LYS A 284 26.60 -13.09 0.89
C LYS A 284 27.92 -13.17 0.11
N ALA A 285 28.64 -14.28 0.19
CA ALA A 285 29.82 -14.52 -0.65
C ALA A 285 29.48 -14.63 -2.16
N GLN A 286 28.23 -14.83 -2.53
CA GLN A 286 27.80 -14.85 -3.92
C GLN A 286 27.31 -13.48 -4.43
N GLU A 287 27.15 -12.48 -3.58
CA GLU A 287 26.57 -11.17 -3.97
C GLU A 287 27.39 -10.46 -5.06
N ILE A 288 28.70 -10.68 -5.10
CA ILE A 288 29.54 -10.14 -6.18
C ILE A 288 29.12 -10.63 -7.59
N LYS A 289 28.40 -11.74 -7.67
CA LYS A 289 27.84 -12.31 -8.90
C LYS A 289 26.37 -11.94 -9.11
N GLY A 290 25.79 -11.24 -8.13
CA GLY A 290 24.40 -10.83 -8.19
C GLY A 290 24.13 -9.86 -9.33
N HIS A 291 22.89 -9.79 -9.75
CA HIS A 291 22.40 -8.82 -10.74
C HIS A 291 20.92 -8.56 -10.52
N PHE A 292 20.45 -7.43 -11.03
CA PHE A 292 19.03 -7.09 -10.98
C PHE A 292 18.26 -7.78 -12.10
N VAL A 293 17.06 -8.29 -11.79
CA VAL A 293 16.15 -8.93 -12.75
C VAL A 293 14.86 -8.13 -12.81
N ALA A 294 14.51 -7.66 -14.00
CA ALA A 294 13.33 -6.84 -14.24
C ALA A 294 12.06 -7.69 -14.35
N ALA A 295 11.03 -7.34 -13.58
CA ALA A 295 9.70 -7.91 -13.74
C ALA A 295 8.91 -7.26 -14.89
N ASN A 296 9.27 -6.03 -15.29
CA ASN A 296 8.64 -5.27 -16.36
C ASN A 296 9.71 -4.64 -17.28
N PRO A 297 10.41 -5.42 -18.13
CA PRO A 297 11.57 -4.94 -18.90
C PRO A 297 11.21 -3.90 -19.97
N GLY A 298 9.92 -3.70 -20.29
CA GLY A 298 9.46 -2.70 -21.27
C GLY A 298 9.25 -1.29 -20.72
N ALA A 299 9.40 -1.07 -19.42
CA ALA A 299 9.20 0.25 -18.83
C ALA A 299 10.35 1.22 -19.17
N ALA A 300 10.00 2.49 -19.40
CA ALA A 300 10.97 3.54 -19.72
C ALA A 300 11.82 4.00 -18.54
N ALA A 301 11.36 3.77 -17.30
CA ALA A 301 12.05 4.09 -16.06
C ALA A 301 12.62 2.83 -15.42
N ARG A 302 13.82 2.90 -14.87
CA ARG A 302 14.37 1.79 -14.09
C ARG A 302 13.97 1.93 -12.61
N GLY A 303 13.54 0.83 -12.02
CA GLY A 303 13.18 0.77 -10.60
C GLY A 303 13.82 -0.42 -9.91
N PHE A 304 14.40 -0.18 -8.75
CA PHE A 304 15.17 -1.16 -7.99
C PHE A 304 14.56 -1.37 -6.62
N HIS A 305 14.38 -2.63 -6.23
CA HIS A 305 13.97 -3.03 -4.90
C HIS A 305 15.07 -3.79 -4.17
N LEU A 306 15.29 -3.43 -2.90
CA LEU A 306 16.28 -4.06 -2.03
C LEU A 306 15.74 -4.18 -0.61
N ASN A 307 15.91 -5.36 -0.03
CA ASN A 307 15.68 -5.62 1.39
C ASN A 307 16.99 -5.75 2.17
N THR A 308 16.92 -5.76 3.50
CA THR A 308 18.10 -5.87 4.37
C THR A 308 18.82 -7.21 4.25
N LEU A 309 18.17 -8.28 3.76
CA LEU A 309 18.83 -9.58 3.60
C LEU A 309 19.98 -9.53 2.60
N ALA A 310 19.93 -8.64 1.61
CA ALA A 310 21.02 -8.37 0.67
C ALA A 310 22.09 -7.43 1.25
N SER A 311 21.83 -6.76 2.38
CA SER A 311 22.77 -5.80 2.94
C SER A 311 24.04 -6.48 3.48
N THR A 312 25.19 -5.98 3.06
CA THR A 312 26.50 -6.39 3.62
C THR A 312 26.80 -5.75 4.98
N PHE A 313 25.96 -4.80 5.41
CA PHE A 313 26.16 -4.02 6.65
C PHE A 313 25.34 -4.55 7.83
N CYS A 314 24.37 -5.42 7.62
CA CYS A 314 23.48 -5.95 8.64
C CYS A 314 23.46 -7.47 8.59
N GLY A 315 23.51 -8.12 9.75
CA GLY A 315 23.44 -9.58 9.87
C GLY A 315 22.00 -10.09 9.87
N TRP A 316 21.76 -11.27 9.29
CA TRP A 316 20.43 -11.89 9.28
C TRP A 316 19.91 -12.20 10.69
N GLN A 317 20.79 -12.52 11.62
CA GLN A 317 20.39 -12.76 13.02
C GLN A 317 19.72 -11.51 13.62
N GLU A 318 20.27 -10.32 13.40
CA GLU A 318 19.70 -9.06 13.86
C GLU A 318 18.30 -8.81 13.25
N VAL A 319 18.12 -9.10 11.96
CA VAL A 319 16.82 -9.00 11.27
C VAL A 319 15.79 -9.93 11.90
N VAL A 320 16.20 -11.17 12.25
CA VAL A 320 15.34 -12.17 12.91
C VAL A 320 15.00 -11.73 14.35
N GLU A 321 15.95 -11.23 15.12
CA GLU A 321 15.72 -10.74 16.48
C GLU A 321 14.69 -9.61 16.50
N LYS A 322 14.82 -8.65 15.58
CA LYS A 322 13.83 -7.57 15.40
C LYS A 322 12.46 -8.10 15.00
N PHE A 323 12.42 -9.12 14.12
CA PHE A 323 11.17 -9.77 13.72
C PHE A 323 10.47 -10.45 14.90
N LEU A 324 11.19 -11.21 15.71
CA LEU A 324 10.63 -11.92 16.85
C LEU A 324 10.02 -10.96 17.87
N LEU A 325 10.72 -9.87 18.18
CA LEU A 325 10.20 -8.80 19.02
C LEU A 325 8.96 -8.13 18.42
N ALA A 326 8.99 -7.85 17.11
CA ALA A 326 7.86 -7.25 16.42
C ALA A 326 6.64 -8.19 16.38
N LYS A 327 6.89 -9.51 16.22
CA LYS A 327 5.85 -10.53 16.23
C LYS A 327 5.20 -10.69 17.61
N GLU A 328 5.98 -10.67 18.67
CA GLU A 328 5.47 -10.73 20.04
C GLU A 328 4.53 -9.54 20.33
N MET A 329 4.92 -8.33 19.94
CA MET A 329 4.08 -7.13 20.11
C MET A 329 2.81 -7.18 19.27
N LEU A 330 2.91 -7.67 18.02
CA LEU A 330 1.75 -7.87 17.15
C LEU A 330 0.76 -8.87 17.76
N ASP A 331 1.24 -9.96 18.36
CA ASP A 331 0.41 -10.97 19.03
C ASP A 331 -0.26 -10.41 20.31
N GLN A 332 0.29 -9.34 20.90
CA GLN A 332 -0.31 -8.54 21.98
C GLN A 332 -1.25 -7.43 21.47
N GLY A 333 -1.44 -7.29 20.15
CA GLY A 333 -2.32 -6.31 19.53
C GLY A 333 -1.65 -4.98 19.13
N ASP A 334 -0.32 -4.84 19.27
CA ASP A 334 0.44 -3.67 18.83
C ASP A 334 1.15 -3.93 17.48
N PRO A 335 0.65 -3.40 16.35
CA PRO A 335 1.23 -3.62 15.04
C PRO A 335 2.44 -2.70 14.71
N GLU A 336 2.72 -1.67 15.50
CA GLU A 336 3.66 -0.60 15.13
C GLU A 336 5.10 -1.10 14.92
N LYS A 337 5.55 -2.06 15.73
CA LYS A 337 6.89 -2.65 15.55
C LYS A 337 6.96 -3.53 14.30
N MET A 338 5.90 -4.29 13.99
CA MET A 338 5.85 -5.11 12.79
C MET A 338 5.80 -4.24 11.53
N LYS A 339 5.03 -3.17 11.54
CA LYS A 339 5.00 -2.15 10.49
C LYS A 339 6.39 -1.55 10.25
N THR A 340 7.04 -1.14 11.31
CA THR A 340 8.42 -0.62 11.24
C THR A 340 9.35 -1.65 10.64
N TRP A 341 9.29 -2.90 11.09
CA TRP A 341 10.13 -3.99 10.60
C TRP A 341 9.90 -4.27 9.11
N VAL A 342 8.65 -4.39 8.64
CA VAL A 342 8.32 -4.59 7.22
C VAL A 342 8.88 -3.45 6.37
N ASN A 343 8.65 -2.21 6.77
CA ASN A 343 9.08 -1.05 6.01
C ASN A 343 10.60 -0.91 5.99
N THR A 344 11.27 -1.11 7.13
CA THR A 344 12.70 -0.80 7.26
C THR A 344 13.61 -1.99 6.98
N GLU A 345 13.17 -3.23 7.22
CA GLU A 345 13.99 -4.42 6.96
C GLU A 345 13.67 -5.08 5.61
N LEU A 346 12.38 -5.15 5.23
CA LEU A 346 12.02 -5.72 3.94
C LEU A 346 12.02 -4.68 2.81
N GLY A 347 11.92 -3.39 3.12
CA GLY A 347 11.74 -2.35 2.12
C GLY A 347 10.41 -2.48 1.39
N GLU A 348 9.41 -3.05 2.06
CA GLU A 348 8.05 -3.29 1.55
C GLU A 348 7.05 -2.38 2.25
N THR A 349 5.93 -2.12 1.60
CA THR A 349 4.84 -1.36 2.22
C THR A 349 4.12 -2.21 3.26
N TRP A 350 3.85 -1.60 4.42
CA TRP A 350 2.97 -2.19 5.42
C TRP A 350 1.54 -2.18 4.91
N GLU A 351 0.94 -3.33 4.80
CA GLU A 351 -0.50 -3.45 4.64
C GLU A 351 -1.09 -3.50 6.04
N GLU A 352 -1.74 -2.40 6.47
CA GLU A 352 -2.48 -2.45 7.72
C GLU A 352 -3.42 -3.65 7.62
N PRO A 353 -3.41 -4.57 8.59
CA PRO A 353 -4.41 -5.59 8.65
C PRO A 353 -5.74 -4.83 8.72
N GLY A 354 -6.33 -4.58 7.54
CA GLY A 354 -7.70 -4.11 7.44
C GLY A 354 -8.50 -5.06 8.30
N GLU A 355 -9.59 -4.59 8.86
CA GLU A 355 -10.49 -5.43 9.64
C GLU A 355 -10.84 -6.68 8.80
N ARG A 356 -10.06 -7.75 8.96
CA ARG A 356 -10.31 -9.03 8.31
C ARG A 356 -11.32 -9.79 9.15
N LEU A 357 -12.41 -10.13 8.55
CA LEU A 357 -13.33 -11.13 9.05
C LEU A 357 -13.11 -12.38 8.19
N GLU A 358 -12.76 -13.48 8.80
CA GLU A 358 -12.54 -14.73 8.07
C GLU A 358 -13.87 -15.45 7.85
N ASP A 359 -14.08 -15.99 6.65
CA ASP A 359 -15.29 -16.74 6.29
C ASP A 359 -15.48 -17.99 7.17
N THR A 360 -14.38 -18.68 7.49
CA THR A 360 -14.38 -19.87 8.37
C THR A 360 -14.92 -19.60 9.76
N GLU A 361 -14.67 -18.41 10.33
CA GLU A 361 -15.23 -18.03 11.63
C GLU A 361 -16.75 -17.91 11.57
N LEU A 362 -17.29 -17.32 10.52
CA LEU A 362 -18.74 -17.19 10.33
C LEU A 362 -19.40 -18.52 9.99
N VAL A 363 -18.75 -19.39 9.21
CA VAL A 363 -19.22 -20.75 8.93
C VAL A 363 -19.41 -21.54 10.25
N ASN A 364 -18.47 -21.37 11.18
CA ASN A 364 -18.53 -22.04 12.49
C ASN A 364 -19.56 -21.44 13.46
N ARG A 365 -20.16 -20.26 13.13
CA ARG A 365 -21.25 -19.66 13.92
C ARG A 365 -22.62 -20.20 13.55
N ARG A 366 -22.74 -20.97 12.47
CA ARG A 366 -24.04 -21.53 12.06
C ARG A 366 -24.61 -22.39 13.18
N GLU A 367 -25.91 -22.26 13.39
CA GLU A 367 -26.65 -22.94 14.45
C GLU A 367 -27.97 -23.50 13.92
N VAL A 368 -28.55 -24.45 14.66
CA VAL A 368 -29.85 -25.05 14.31
C VAL A 368 -30.97 -24.14 14.77
N TYR A 369 -31.81 -23.71 13.83
CA TYR A 369 -33.06 -23.01 14.16
C TYR A 369 -34.19 -24.01 14.36
N ASP A 370 -35.01 -23.80 15.39
CA ASP A 370 -36.17 -24.65 15.69
C ASP A 370 -37.32 -24.52 14.67
N ALA A 371 -37.30 -23.43 13.87
CA ALA A 371 -38.25 -23.16 12.81
C ALA A 371 -37.58 -22.31 11.72
N GLN A 372 -38.32 -21.94 10.65
CA GLN A 372 -37.81 -21.03 9.63
C GLN A 372 -37.38 -19.69 10.24
N VAL A 373 -38.17 -19.20 11.20
CA VAL A 373 -37.90 -17.94 11.91
C VAL A 373 -37.78 -18.23 13.40
N PRO A 374 -36.62 -17.92 14.02
CA PRO A 374 -36.43 -18.02 15.47
C PRO A 374 -37.44 -17.15 16.26
N GLU A 375 -37.69 -17.56 17.50
CA GLU A 375 -38.73 -16.94 18.34
C GLU A 375 -38.48 -15.47 18.64
N ASP A 376 -37.22 -15.10 18.84
CA ASP A 376 -36.79 -13.72 19.17
C ASP A 376 -36.85 -12.75 18.00
N VAL A 377 -37.16 -13.20 16.79
CA VAL A 377 -37.32 -12.33 15.61
C VAL A 377 -38.65 -11.62 15.68
N LEU A 378 -38.62 -10.29 15.57
CA LEU A 378 -39.79 -9.41 15.61
C LEU A 378 -40.28 -8.99 14.22
N VAL A 379 -39.33 -8.70 13.30
CA VAL A 379 -39.63 -8.26 11.93
C VAL A 379 -38.63 -8.86 10.95
N LEU A 380 -39.07 -8.94 9.66
CA LEU A 380 -38.23 -9.37 8.55
C LEU A 380 -37.97 -8.23 7.58
N THR A 381 -36.74 -8.13 7.05
CA THR A 381 -36.45 -7.23 5.93
C THR A 381 -35.67 -7.98 4.84
N ALA A 382 -35.70 -7.45 3.61
CA ALA A 382 -34.97 -8.06 2.51
C ALA A 382 -34.06 -7.08 1.77
N GLY A 383 -32.92 -7.59 1.31
CA GLY A 383 -32.05 -6.97 0.33
C GLY A 383 -32.11 -7.73 -0.98
N VAL A 384 -32.16 -7.03 -2.10
CA VAL A 384 -32.18 -7.61 -3.45
C VAL A 384 -31.12 -6.95 -4.31
N ASP A 385 -30.27 -7.78 -4.89
CA ASP A 385 -29.28 -7.40 -5.89
C ASP A 385 -29.71 -7.89 -7.27
N VAL A 386 -29.51 -7.05 -8.31
CA VAL A 386 -29.99 -7.29 -9.67
C VAL A 386 -28.81 -7.53 -10.59
N GLN A 387 -28.63 -8.78 -11.01
CA GLN A 387 -27.63 -9.20 -11.98
C GLN A 387 -28.25 -9.33 -13.39
N ASP A 388 -27.45 -9.60 -14.40
CA ASP A 388 -27.93 -9.72 -15.79
C ASP A 388 -28.79 -10.97 -16.03
N ASP A 389 -28.59 -12.04 -15.23
CA ASP A 389 -29.20 -13.36 -15.39
C ASP A 389 -30.00 -13.85 -14.18
N ARG A 390 -30.05 -13.07 -13.07
CA ARG A 390 -30.71 -13.48 -11.82
C ARG A 390 -30.94 -12.33 -10.86
N PHE A 391 -31.84 -12.52 -9.91
CA PHE A 391 -31.84 -11.81 -8.64
C PHE A 391 -31.11 -12.63 -7.58
N GLU A 392 -30.38 -11.97 -6.72
CA GLU A 392 -29.94 -12.52 -5.43
C GLU A 392 -30.71 -11.79 -4.32
N VAL A 393 -31.29 -12.57 -3.41
CA VAL A 393 -32.17 -12.04 -2.35
C VAL A 393 -31.74 -12.59 -1.01
N GLU A 394 -31.61 -11.72 -0.02
CA GLU A 394 -31.44 -12.12 1.37
C GLU A 394 -32.55 -11.57 2.25
N VAL A 395 -33.19 -12.47 3.02
CA VAL A 395 -34.15 -12.12 4.07
C VAL A 395 -33.47 -12.23 5.43
N VAL A 396 -33.56 -11.15 6.20
CA VAL A 396 -32.95 -11.03 7.53
C VAL A 396 -34.04 -10.75 8.57
N GLY A 397 -34.03 -11.54 9.66
CA GLY A 397 -34.84 -11.34 10.84
C GLY A 397 -34.13 -10.39 11.82
N TRP A 398 -34.94 -9.58 12.52
CA TRP A 398 -34.45 -8.60 13.48
C TRP A 398 -35.18 -8.68 14.80
N GLY A 399 -34.46 -8.68 15.91
CA GLY A 399 -34.94 -8.71 17.27
C GLY A 399 -34.53 -7.48 18.09
N VAL A 400 -34.67 -7.62 19.39
CA VAL A 400 -34.34 -6.54 20.35
C VAL A 400 -32.87 -6.15 20.21
N GLY A 401 -32.58 -4.84 20.25
CA GLY A 401 -31.20 -4.35 20.13
C GLY A 401 -30.55 -4.57 18.75
N LYS A 402 -31.36 -4.80 17.70
CA LYS A 402 -30.90 -5.10 16.34
C LYS A 402 -30.07 -6.39 16.25
N GLU A 403 -30.28 -7.35 17.16
CA GLU A 403 -29.86 -8.73 16.99
C GLU A 403 -30.47 -9.28 15.69
N SER A 404 -29.72 -10.04 14.90
CA SER A 404 -30.14 -10.41 13.54
C SER A 404 -29.95 -11.88 13.25
N TRP A 405 -30.87 -12.45 12.46
CA TRP A 405 -30.89 -13.85 12.02
C TRP A 405 -30.96 -13.90 10.50
N GLY A 406 -30.05 -14.64 9.88
CA GLY A 406 -30.22 -15.03 8.48
C GLY A 406 -31.41 -15.96 8.35
N ILE A 407 -32.41 -15.59 7.53
CA ILE A 407 -33.63 -16.41 7.35
C ILE A 407 -33.57 -17.17 6.04
N ARG A 408 -33.31 -16.46 4.93
CA ARG A 408 -33.25 -17.06 3.60
C ARG A 408 -32.32 -16.29 2.70
N TYR A 409 -31.41 -16.98 2.03
CA TYR A 409 -30.64 -16.48 0.89
C TYR A 409 -31.03 -17.30 -0.33
N GLN A 410 -31.45 -16.64 -1.42
CA GLN A 410 -31.94 -17.31 -2.61
C GLN A 410 -31.51 -16.59 -3.88
N LYS A 411 -31.22 -17.39 -4.92
CA LYS A 411 -31.02 -16.92 -6.28
C LYS A 411 -32.24 -17.25 -7.13
N ILE A 412 -32.76 -16.26 -7.83
CA ILE A 412 -33.92 -16.39 -8.74
C ILE A 412 -33.40 -16.14 -10.15
N TYR A 413 -33.19 -17.21 -10.90
CA TYR A 413 -32.60 -17.13 -12.25
C TYR A 413 -33.66 -16.79 -13.28
N GLY A 414 -33.31 -15.96 -14.27
CA GLY A 414 -34.16 -15.64 -15.41
C GLY A 414 -33.64 -14.45 -16.20
N ASP A 415 -34.25 -14.24 -17.36
CA ASP A 415 -33.97 -13.10 -18.24
C ASP A 415 -34.64 -11.84 -17.68
N MET A 416 -33.86 -10.84 -17.29
CA MET A 416 -34.34 -9.58 -16.71
C MET A 416 -35.22 -8.76 -17.65
N LEU A 417 -35.24 -9.05 -18.94
CA LEU A 417 -36.10 -8.43 -19.92
C LEU A 417 -37.52 -9.09 -19.96
N LYS A 418 -37.67 -10.28 -19.34
CA LYS A 418 -38.92 -11.01 -19.29
C LYS A 418 -39.67 -10.73 -17.97
N GLU A 419 -40.97 -10.60 -18.10
CA GLU A 419 -41.85 -10.31 -16.95
C GLU A 419 -41.89 -11.48 -15.95
N GLN A 420 -41.62 -12.71 -16.38
CA GLN A 420 -41.73 -13.89 -15.53
C GLN A 420 -40.80 -13.82 -14.32
N VAL A 421 -39.52 -13.48 -14.52
CA VAL A 421 -38.53 -13.41 -13.42
C VAL A 421 -38.90 -12.32 -12.38
N TRP A 422 -39.55 -11.23 -12.82
CA TRP A 422 -40.10 -10.20 -11.91
C TRP A 422 -41.33 -10.68 -11.15
N ARG A 423 -42.15 -11.53 -11.74
CA ARG A 423 -43.25 -12.20 -11.05
C ARG A 423 -42.77 -13.20 -10.02
N ASP A 424 -41.69 -13.94 -10.34
CA ASP A 424 -41.06 -14.88 -9.41
C ASP A 424 -40.47 -14.14 -8.22
N LEU A 425 -39.79 -13.00 -8.45
CA LEU A 425 -39.31 -12.11 -7.38
C LEU A 425 -40.50 -11.59 -6.52
N ASP A 426 -41.60 -11.15 -7.16
CA ASP A 426 -42.78 -10.64 -6.44
C ASP A 426 -43.43 -11.71 -5.58
N ALA A 427 -43.56 -12.94 -6.10
CA ALA A 427 -44.04 -14.09 -5.36
C ALA A 427 -43.16 -14.39 -4.14
N PHE A 428 -41.83 -14.34 -4.29
CA PHE A 428 -40.91 -14.52 -3.19
C PHE A 428 -41.03 -13.41 -2.13
N LEU A 429 -41.11 -12.15 -2.53
CA LEU A 429 -41.25 -11.00 -1.62
C LEU A 429 -42.64 -10.92 -0.94
N THR A 430 -43.63 -11.69 -1.42
CA THR A 430 -44.98 -11.79 -0.82
C THR A 430 -45.07 -12.99 0.13
N ALA A 431 -44.12 -13.91 0.08
CA ALA A 431 -44.10 -15.09 0.93
C ALA A 431 -43.98 -14.70 2.41
N THR A 432 -44.57 -15.54 3.26
CA THR A 432 -44.44 -15.44 4.72
C THR A 432 -43.55 -16.55 5.24
N PHE A 433 -42.93 -16.30 6.38
CA PHE A 433 -42.02 -17.22 7.04
C PHE A 433 -42.56 -17.59 8.41
N SER A 434 -42.56 -18.88 8.74
CA SER A 434 -43.22 -19.40 9.92
C SER A 434 -42.31 -19.53 11.13
N LYS A 435 -42.82 -19.07 12.28
CA LYS A 435 -42.26 -19.41 13.61
C LYS A 435 -42.75 -20.78 14.07
N LYS A 436 -42.17 -21.27 15.16
CA LYS A 436 -42.51 -22.56 15.79
C LYS A 436 -43.95 -22.62 16.29
N ASP A 437 -44.47 -21.52 16.76
CA ASP A 437 -45.87 -21.37 17.22
C ASP A 437 -46.88 -21.25 16.09
N GLY A 438 -46.46 -21.30 14.83
CA GLY A 438 -47.28 -21.11 13.64
C GLY A 438 -47.50 -19.67 13.20
N THR A 439 -46.98 -18.69 13.93
CA THR A 439 -47.01 -17.28 13.55
C THR A 439 -46.30 -17.06 12.22
N GLN A 440 -47.00 -16.37 11.28
CA GLN A 440 -46.45 -16.04 9.96
C GLN A 440 -45.95 -14.61 9.93
N LEU A 441 -44.66 -14.42 9.64
CA LEU A 441 -44.06 -13.10 9.47
C LEU A 441 -43.86 -12.75 7.99
N PRO A 442 -44.48 -11.64 7.51
CA PRO A 442 -44.18 -11.12 6.18
C PRO A 442 -42.90 -10.30 6.19
N ILE A 443 -42.34 -10.05 5.01
CA ILE A 443 -41.22 -9.10 4.82
C ILE A 443 -41.82 -7.69 4.98
N LEU A 444 -41.32 -6.96 5.99
CA LEU A 444 -41.78 -5.62 6.34
C LEU A 444 -41.33 -4.55 5.33
N CYS A 445 -40.12 -4.66 4.85
CA CYS A 445 -39.49 -3.70 3.94
C CYS A 445 -38.43 -4.39 3.10
N THR A 446 -38.32 -3.99 1.83
CA THR A 446 -37.33 -4.52 0.86
C THR A 446 -36.61 -3.37 0.18
N CYS A 447 -35.28 -3.47 0.08
CA CYS A 447 -34.44 -2.59 -0.71
C CYS A 447 -33.90 -3.33 -1.93
N ILE A 448 -34.12 -2.79 -3.14
CA ILE A 448 -33.70 -3.36 -4.42
C ILE A 448 -32.66 -2.42 -5.04
N ASP A 449 -31.47 -2.93 -5.35
CA ASP A 449 -30.44 -2.12 -6.01
C ASP A 449 -30.87 -1.73 -7.44
N SER A 450 -30.65 -0.46 -7.77
CA SER A 450 -30.93 0.12 -9.08
C SER A 450 -29.68 0.61 -9.79
N GLY A 451 -28.50 0.23 -9.30
CA GLY A 451 -27.21 0.70 -9.82
C GLY A 451 -26.75 0.04 -11.13
N GLY A 452 -27.34 -1.08 -11.53
CA GLY A 452 -26.96 -1.89 -12.69
C GLY A 452 -27.66 -1.53 -14.02
N HIS A 453 -27.58 -2.47 -14.97
CA HIS A 453 -28.11 -2.30 -16.34
C HIS A 453 -29.65 -2.24 -16.40
N HIS A 454 -30.36 -2.80 -15.42
CA HIS A 454 -31.81 -2.94 -15.40
C HIS A 454 -32.54 -1.88 -14.57
N THR A 455 -31.95 -0.69 -14.44
CA THR A 455 -32.43 0.42 -13.60
C THR A 455 -33.91 0.79 -13.86
N ASP A 456 -34.34 0.88 -15.13
CA ASP A 456 -35.72 1.29 -15.47
C ASP A 456 -36.74 0.23 -15.07
N GLN A 457 -36.40 -1.06 -15.16
CA GLN A 457 -37.24 -2.17 -14.70
C GLN A 457 -37.40 -2.14 -13.17
N VAL A 458 -36.31 -1.94 -12.44
CA VAL A 458 -36.34 -1.79 -10.97
C VAL A 458 -37.24 -0.63 -10.57
N TYR A 459 -37.15 0.51 -11.24
CA TYR A 459 -38.00 1.67 -10.91
C TYR A 459 -39.48 1.43 -11.17
N ARG A 460 -39.83 0.74 -12.26
CA ARG A 460 -41.24 0.37 -12.53
C ARG A 460 -41.76 -0.61 -11.50
N PHE A 461 -41.00 -1.65 -11.21
CA PHE A 461 -41.35 -2.69 -10.24
C PHE A 461 -41.56 -2.11 -8.84
N THR A 462 -40.64 -1.25 -8.36
CA THR A 462 -40.73 -0.65 -7.03
C THR A 462 -41.81 0.43 -6.94
N LYS A 463 -42.11 1.17 -8.03
CA LYS A 463 -43.15 2.18 -8.06
C LYS A 463 -44.53 1.58 -7.79
N GLU A 464 -44.85 0.46 -8.45
CA GLU A 464 -46.12 -0.24 -8.30
C GLU A 464 -46.30 -0.87 -6.91
N ARG A 465 -45.19 -1.10 -6.20
CA ARG A 465 -45.13 -1.80 -4.90
C ARG A 465 -44.68 -0.92 -3.74
N TYR A 466 -44.77 0.39 -3.94
CA TYR A 466 -44.35 1.37 -2.94
C TYR A 466 -45.08 1.22 -1.60
N GLU A 467 -46.40 1.00 -1.65
CA GLU A 467 -47.24 0.77 -0.48
C GLU A 467 -46.85 -0.50 0.30
N ARG A 468 -46.21 -1.45 -0.36
CA ARG A 468 -45.64 -2.66 0.25
C ARG A 468 -44.22 -2.44 0.79
N ARG A 469 -43.76 -1.20 0.82
CA ARG A 469 -42.42 -0.79 1.25
C ARG A 469 -41.30 -1.50 0.49
N ILE A 470 -41.47 -1.67 -0.83
CA ILE A 470 -40.44 -2.16 -1.74
C ILE A 470 -39.84 -0.94 -2.42
N PHE A 471 -38.59 -0.62 -2.06
CA PHE A 471 -37.92 0.62 -2.44
C PHE A 471 -36.76 0.38 -3.36
N ALA A 472 -36.58 1.25 -4.37
CA ALA A 472 -35.38 1.33 -5.13
C ALA A 472 -34.30 2.05 -4.32
N ILE A 473 -33.11 1.50 -4.33
CA ILE A 473 -31.92 2.11 -3.71
C ILE A 473 -30.82 2.34 -4.74
N LYS A 474 -29.91 3.28 -4.45
CA LYS A 474 -28.70 3.50 -5.23
C LYS A 474 -27.52 3.74 -4.32
N GLY A 475 -26.48 2.94 -4.48
CA GLY A 475 -25.25 3.08 -3.74
C GLY A 475 -24.46 4.34 -4.11
N LYS A 476 -23.88 5.00 -3.11
CA LYS A 476 -22.92 6.09 -3.25
C LYS A 476 -21.74 5.88 -2.29
N GLY A 477 -20.54 5.72 -2.81
CA GLY A 477 -19.33 5.65 -2.01
C GLY A 477 -18.90 7.01 -1.46
N GLY A 478 -18.09 7.00 -0.41
CA GLY A 478 -17.49 8.16 0.25
C GLY A 478 -17.81 8.22 1.74
N GLN A 479 -16.78 8.55 2.56
CA GLN A 479 -16.90 8.59 4.03
C GLN A 479 -17.90 9.62 4.56
N GLU A 480 -18.12 10.71 3.82
CA GLU A 480 -19.05 11.79 4.22
C GLU A 480 -20.49 11.52 3.80
N VAL A 481 -20.77 10.37 3.17
CA VAL A 481 -22.12 10.01 2.74
C VAL A 481 -22.83 9.31 3.89
N PRO A 482 -23.90 9.90 4.48
CA PRO A 482 -24.65 9.25 5.54
C PRO A 482 -25.26 7.94 5.02
N TYR A 483 -25.38 6.94 5.92
CA TYR A 483 -25.86 5.60 5.54
C TYR A 483 -27.15 5.63 4.74
N ILE A 484 -28.13 6.38 5.22
CA ILE A 484 -29.41 6.59 4.51
C ILE A 484 -29.63 8.08 4.34
N ARG A 485 -29.93 8.50 3.12
CA ARG A 485 -30.40 9.84 2.80
C ARG A 485 -31.91 9.83 2.58
N ASN A 486 -32.54 10.95 2.90
CA ASN A 486 -33.95 11.18 2.56
C ASN A 486 -34.20 10.85 1.08
N PRO A 487 -35.33 10.20 0.75
CA PRO A 487 -35.62 9.81 -0.62
C PRO A 487 -35.69 11.04 -1.53
N SER A 488 -35.12 10.90 -2.72
CA SER A 488 -35.32 11.83 -3.82
C SER A 488 -36.24 11.20 -4.85
N THR A 489 -36.98 12.03 -5.58
CA THR A 489 -37.84 11.51 -6.65
C THR A 489 -37.02 11.36 -7.92
N ASN A 490 -37.04 10.18 -8.53
CA ASN A 490 -36.40 9.95 -9.82
C ASN A 490 -37.13 10.74 -10.93
N ASN A 491 -36.35 11.46 -11.76
CA ASN A 491 -36.88 12.30 -12.83
C ASN A 491 -37.57 11.53 -13.98
N ARG A 492 -37.19 10.26 -14.22
CA ARG A 492 -37.73 9.45 -15.35
C ARG A 492 -39.08 8.80 -15.02
N VAL A 493 -39.16 8.08 -13.92
CA VAL A 493 -40.35 7.26 -13.57
C VAL A 493 -41.14 7.88 -12.42
N LYS A 494 -40.58 8.92 -11.77
CA LYS A 494 -41.16 9.59 -10.58
C LYS A 494 -41.40 8.60 -9.42
N THR A 495 -40.48 7.67 -9.21
CA THR A 495 -40.43 6.77 -8.05
C THR A 495 -39.52 7.32 -6.98
N PRO A 496 -39.84 7.16 -5.69
CA PRO A 496 -38.89 7.46 -4.60
C PRO A 496 -37.65 6.59 -4.71
N LEU A 497 -36.47 7.23 -4.60
CA LEU A 497 -35.17 6.60 -4.67
C LEU A 497 -34.36 6.96 -3.41
N PHE A 498 -33.94 5.96 -2.64
CA PHE A 498 -33.05 6.15 -1.51
C PHE A 498 -31.61 6.06 -1.94
N VAL A 499 -30.78 7.01 -1.51
CA VAL A 499 -29.32 6.96 -1.73
C VAL A 499 -28.67 6.41 -0.48
N LEU A 500 -27.94 5.29 -0.62
CA LEU A 500 -27.22 4.64 0.47
C LEU A 500 -25.74 5.02 0.46
N GLY A 501 -25.22 5.40 1.62
CA GLY A 501 -23.77 5.47 1.87
C GLY A 501 -23.22 4.05 1.98
N VAL A 502 -22.72 3.50 0.88
CA VAL A 502 -22.27 2.09 0.81
C VAL A 502 -21.16 1.82 1.82
N ASP A 503 -20.19 2.74 1.94
CA ASP A 503 -19.05 2.57 2.84
C ASP A 503 -19.48 2.56 4.31
N ALA A 504 -20.42 3.43 4.69
CA ALA A 504 -20.99 3.49 6.03
C ALA A 504 -21.80 2.22 6.37
N GLY A 505 -22.58 1.73 5.39
CA GLY A 505 -23.36 0.51 5.56
C GLY A 505 -22.49 -0.74 5.68
N LYS A 506 -21.48 -0.89 4.83
CA LYS A 506 -20.51 -2.00 4.92
C LYS A 506 -19.78 -1.98 6.25
N ALA A 507 -19.34 -0.81 6.74
CA ALA A 507 -18.72 -0.68 8.04
C ALA A 507 -19.63 -1.14 9.19
N LEU A 508 -20.92 -0.76 9.15
CA LEU A 508 -21.90 -1.18 10.14
C LEU A 508 -22.12 -2.71 10.11
N VAL A 509 -22.25 -3.29 8.92
CA VAL A 509 -22.40 -4.76 8.76
C VAL A 509 -21.17 -5.47 9.31
N TYR A 510 -19.97 -5.04 8.95
CA TYR A 510 -18.71 -5.63 9.44
C TYR A 510 -18.56 -5.52 10.96
N GLN A 511 -18.91 -4.38 11.55
CA GLN A 511 -18.89 -4.19 13.00
C GLN A 511 -19.81 -5.22 13.71
N ARG A 512 -21.01 -5.46 13.17
CA ARG A 512 -21.95 -6.45 13.71
C ARG A 512 -21.44 -7.88 13.52
N LEU A 513 -20.90 -8.21 12.35
CA LEU A 513 -20.34 -9.54 12.08
C LEU A 513 -19.14 -9.87 12.98
N LYS A 514 -18.35 -8.89 13.38
CA LYS A 514 -17.24 -9.05 14.34
C LYS A 514 -17.71 -9.18 15.78
N HIS A 515 -18.89 -8.68 16.09
CA HIS A 515 -19.39 -8.74 17.45
C HIS A 515 -19.72 -10.18 17.82
N GLU A 516 -18.97 -10.76 18.76
CA GLU A 516 -19.16 -12.11 19.28
C GLU A 516 -19.15 -12.09 20.81
N PRO A 517 -20.32 -11.83 21.43
CA PRO A 517 -20.44 -11.88 22.88
C PRO A 517 -20.28 -13.34 23.36
N PRO A 518 -19.83 -13.56 24.61
CA PRO A 518 -19.58 -14.90 25.16
C PRO A 518 -20.79 -15.85 25.07
N GLU A 519 -22.00 -15.30 25.18
CA GLU A 519 -23.26 -16.06 25.14
C GLU A 519 -23.75 -16.30 23.71
N ARG A 520 -23.05 -15.76 22.69
CA ARG A 520 -23.42 -15.79 21.26
C ARG A 520 -24.88 -15.36 20.99
N LYS A 521 -25.36 -14.38 21.73
CA LYS A 521 -26.65 -13.71 21.53
C LYS A 521 -26.66 -12.30 22.11
N GLY A 522 -27.66 -11.52 21.76
CA GLY A 522 -27.89 -10.18 22.26
C GLY A 522 -27.68 -9.07 21.24
N PRO A 523 -27.70 -7.80 21.68
CA PRO A 523 -27.68 -6.66 20.79
C PRO A 523 -26.54 -6.71 19.74
N ASN A 524 -26.90 -6.48 18.46
CA ASN A 524 -26.00 -6.46 17.30
C ASN A 524 -25.34 -7.80 16.93
N TYR A 525 -25.62 -8.92 17.62
CA TYR A 525 -25.10 -10.21 17.21
C TYR A 525 -25.77 -10.72 15.94
N CYS A 526 -25.03 -11.47 15.10
CA CYS A 526 -25.49 -12.01 13.84
C CYS A 526 -25.54 -13.55 13.91
N HIS A 527 -26.72 -14.12 13.82
CA HIS A 527 -26.99 -15.54 13.76
C HIS A 527 -27.12 -16.02 12.31
N PHE A 528 -26.71 -17.26 12.05
CA PHE A 528 -26.85 -17.90 10.75
C PHE A 528 -27.37 -19.33 10.88
N PRO A 529 -28.31 -19.77 10.02
CA PRO A 529 -28.88 -21.11 10.08
C PRO A 529 -27.89 -22.16 9.57
N LEU A 530 -27.88 -23.33 10.21
CA LEU A 530 -27.15 -24.50 9.73
C LEU A 530 -27.88 -25.23 8.59
N ASN A 531 -29.20 -25.02 8.46
CA ASN A 531 -30.01 -25.63 7.42
C ASN A 531 -29.56 -25.18 6.02
N GLU A 532 -29.13 -26.15 5.20
CA GLU A 532 -28.66 -25.91 3.82
C GLU A 532 -29.75 -25.29 2.92
N GLU A 533 -31.04 -25.63 3.14
CA GLU A 533 -32.14 -25.05 2.38
C GLU A 533 -32.26 -23.54 2.57
N ALA A 534 -31.77 -22.98 3.67
CA ALA A 534 -31.76 -21.55 3.92
C ALA A 534 -30.74 -20.80 3.04
N GLY A 535 -29.79 -21.52 2.40
CA GLY A 535 -28.87 -20.98 1.40
C GLY A 535 -27.56 -20.39 1.96
N TYR A 536 -27.30 -20.53 3.27
CA TYR A 536 -26.08 -19.99 3.92
C TYR A 536 -24.93 -21.00 3.88
N ASP A 537 -24.44 -21.27 2.66
CA ASP A 537 -23.31 -22.15 2.38
C ASP A 537 -21.94 -21.43 2.52
N GLU A 538 -20.85 -22.14 2.30
CA GLU A 538 -19.51 -21.57 2.34
C GLU A 538 -19.32 -20.46 1.27
N GLN A 539 -20.00 -20.56 0.12
CA GLN A 539 -19.91 -19.53 -0.92
C GLN A 539 -20.57 -18.23 -0.48
N TYR A 540 -21.69 -18.33 0.26
CA TYR A 540 -22.32 -17.15 0.86
C TYR A 540 -21.36 -16.45 1.82
N PHE A 541 -20.73 -17.15 2.77
CA PHE A 541 -19.80 -16.55 3.73
C PHE A 541 -18.56 -16.00 3.06
N ARG A 542 -18.07 -16.67 2.05
CA ARG A 542 -16.97 -16.16 1.24
C ARG A 542 -17.34 -14.86 0.53
N GLY A 543 -18.54 -14.72 0.00
CA GLY A 543 -19.07 -13.48 -0.55
C GLY A 543 -19.28 -12.39 0.51
N LEU A 544 -19.83 -12.77 1.68
CA LEU A 544 -20.08 -11.86 2.81
C LEU A 544 -18.78 -11.23 3.36
N THR A 545 -17.66 -11.95 3.29
CA THR A 545 -16.36 -11.51 3.78
C THR A 545 -15.38 -11.13 2.66
N SER A 546 -15.85 -10.99 1.43
CA SER A 546 -15.01 -10.80 0.24
C SER A 546 -14.25 -9.48 0.19
N GLU A 547 -14.74 -8.46 0.86
CA GLU A 547 -14.12 -7.14 0.88
C GLU A 547 -13.44 -6.84 2.22
N LYS A 548 -12.51 -5.91 2.21
CA LYS A 548 -11.84 -5.35 3.38
C LYS A 548 -11.83 -3.83 3.31
N ALA A 549 -11.92 -3.19 4.46
CA ALA A 549 -11.73 -1.76 4.56
C ALA A 549 -10.23 -1.43 4.51
N VAL A 550 -9.81 -0.58 3.58
CA VAL A 550 -8.42 -0.15 3.40
C VAL A 550 -8.35 1.37 3.46
N VAL A 551 -7.40 1.90 4.21
CA VAL A 551 -7.16 3.34 4.23
C VAL A 551 -6.35 3.72 2.99
N ARG A 552 -6.90 4.61 2.17
CA ARG A 552 -6.24 5.19 0.99
C ARG A 552 -6.09 6.70 1.16
N PHE A 553 -4.99 7.25 0.67
CA PHE A 553 -4.82 8.70 0.62
C PHE A 553 -5.31 9.23 -0.73
N ARG A 554 -6.38 10.03 -0.70
CA ARG A 554 -6.89 10.75 -1.88
C ARG A 554 -6.90 12.24 -1.59
N LYS A 555 -6.28 13.04 -2.47
CA LYS A 555 -6.21 14.51 -2.37
C LYS A 555 -5.71 15.02 -0.99
N GLY A 556 -4.72 14.32 -0.40
CA GLY A 556 -4.12 14.71 0.88
C GLY A 556 -4.91 14.37 2.14
N ARG A 557 -6.00 13.60 2.03
CA ARG A 557 -6.79 13.11 3.15
C ARG A 557 -6.83 11.58 3.16
N SER A 558 -6.78 10.99 4.33
CA SER A 558 -7.02 9.56 4.47
C SER A 558 -8.50 9.28 4.24
N VAL A 559 -8.79 8.32 3.37
CA VAL A 559 -10.15 7.88 3.03
C VAL A 559 -10.19 6.38 3.15
N THR A 560 -11.12 5.82 3.92
CA THR A 560 -11.38 4.38 3.93
C THR A 560 -12.13 4.02 2.66
N VAL A 561 -11.65 3.02 1.94
CA VAL A 561 -12.32 2.44 0.76
C VAL A 561 -12.44 0.94 0.95
N TRP A 562 -13.51 0.36 0.40
CA TRP A 562 -13.73 -1.08 0.41
C TRP A 562 -13.12 -1.70 -0.85
N GLU A 563 -12.30 -2.72 -0.68
CA GLU A 563 -11.61 -3.42 -1.76
C GLU A 563 -11.75 -4.92 -1.58
N ILE A 564 -11.87 -5.66 -2.69
CA ILE A 564 -11.85 -7.12 -2.68
C ILE A 564 -10.54 -7.61 -2.06
N LYS A 565 -10.58 -8.60 -1.18
CA LYS A 565 -9.45 -9.11 -0.41
C LYS A 565 -8.30 -9.59 -1.32
N ASP A 566 -8.61 -10.41 -2.31
CA ASP A 566 -7.67 -10.90 -3.31
C ASP A 566 -8.41 -11.48 -4.54
N ALA A 567 -7.68 -11.91 -5.57
CA ALA A 567 -8.23 -12.41 -6.82
C ALA A 567 -9.06 -13.72 -6.69
N SER A 568 -8.99 -14.43 -5.55
CA SER A 568 -9.79 -15.62 -5.27
C SER A 568 -11.23 -15.30 -4.87
N TYR A 569 -11.47 -14.06 -4.40
CA TYR A 569 -12.80 -13.55 -4.05
C TYR A 569 -13.39 -12.85 -5.28
N LYS A 570 -14.29 -13.52 -5.98
CA LYS A 570 -14.87 -13.02 -7.24
C LYS A 570 -16.24 -12.36 -7.06
N ARG A 571 -16.89 -12.52 -5.91
CA ARG A 571 -18.27 -12.12 -5.65
C ARG A 571 -18.39 -11.45 -4.30
N ASN A 572 -19.13 -10.36 -4.23
CA ASN A 572 -19.43 -9.58 -3.02
C ASN A 572 -20.94 -9.40 -2.78
N GLU A 573 -21.79 -10.02 -3.63
CA GLU A 573 -23.25 -9.86 -3.56
C GLU A 573 -23.80 -10.14 -2.15
N PRO A 574 -23.37 -11.19 -1.39
CA PRO A 574 -23.86 -11.41 -0.04
C PRO A 574 -23.59 -10.25 0.94
N LEU A 575 -22.47 -9.54 0.80
CA LEU A 575 -22.17 -8.36 1.62
C LEU A 575 -23.10 -7.19 1.27
N ASP A 576 -23.34 -6.98 -0.02
CA ASP A 576 -24.22 -5.93 -0.50
C ASP A 576 -25.69 -6.24 -0.11
N LEU A 577 -26.14 -7.49 -0.20
CA LEU A 577 -27.47 -7.92 0.23
C LEU A 577 -27.70 -7.70 1.73
N ARG A 578 -26.74 -8.09 2.58
CA ARG A 578 -26.81 -7.84 4.02
C ARG A 578 -26.87 -6.35 4.33
N ASN A 579 -26.12 -5.53 3.58
CA ASN A 579 -26.17 -4.08 3.67
C ASN A 579 -27.54 -3.55 3.26
N TYR A 580 -28.14 -4.05 2.18
CA TYR A 580 -29.46 -3.62 1.70
C TYR A 580 -30.60 -4.05 2.65
N ALA A 581 -30.54 -5.26 3.22
CA ALA A 581 -31.48 -5.71 4.24
C ALA A 581 -31.39 -4.87 5.52
N THR A 582 -30.16 -4.47 5.90
CA THR A 582 -29.92 -3.54 7.02
C THR A 582 -30.49 -2.15 6.71
N ALA A 583 -30.30 -1.65 5.49
CA ALA A 583 -30.87 -0.38 5.04
C ALA A 583 -32.41 -0.41 5.07
N ALA A 584 -33.03 -1.53 4.67
CA ALA A 584 -34.46 -1.73 4.75
C ALA A 584 -35.00 -1.64 6.19
N LEU A 585 -34.24 -2.17 7.18
CA LEU A 585 -34.56 -2.01 8.59
C LEU A 585 -34.52 -0.53 9.02
N GLU A 586 -33.44 0.17 8.68
CA GLU A 586 -33.28 1.58 9.08
C GLU A 586 -34.31 2.50 8.40
N ILE A 587 -34.71 2.21 7.15
CA ILE A 587 -35.77 2.94 6.43
C ILE A 587 -37.15 2.66 7.06
N ALA A 588 -37.46 1.39 7.37
CA ALA A 588 -38.72 1.01 8.00
C ALA A 588 -38.82 1.50 9.44
N ASN A 589 -37.70 1.63 10.14
CA ASN A 589 -37.54 2.08 11.53
C ASN A 589 -38.60 1.48 12.49
N PRO A 590 -38.73 0.13 12.56
CA PRO A 590 -39.74 -0.50 13.42
C PRO A 590 -39.32 -0.38 14.90
N VAL A 591 -40.30 -0.42 15.79
CA VAL A 591 -40.07 -0.47 17.22
C VAL A 591 -39.73 -1.92 17.62
N LEU A 592 -38.43 -2.19 17.86
CA LEU A 592 -37.93 -3.51 18.28
C LEU A 592 -37.98 -3.62 19.82
N LYS A 593 -39.13 -3.86 20.40
CA LYS A 593 -39.32 -4.11 21.84
C LYS A 593 -39.65 -5.58 22.05
N GLY A 594 -38.92 -6.22 22.98
CA GLY A 594 -39.32 -7.55 23.47
C GLY A 594 -40.63 -7.48 24.27
N PRO A 595 -41.22 -8.65 24.59
CA PRO A 595 -42.33 -8.71 25.52
C PRO A 595 -41.96 -7.94 26.77
N GLU A 596 -42.90 -7.13 27.31
CA GLU A 596 -42.66 -6.33 28.50
C GLU A 596 -42.17 -7.25 29.63
N GLU A 597 -40.98 -6.98 30.19
CA GLU A 597 -40.50 -7.69 31.39
C GLU A 597 -41.56 -7.60 32.46
N THR A 598 -42.05 -8.74 32.91
CA THR A 598 -43.01 -8.79 34.02
C THR A 598 -42.36 -8.14 35.24
N GLU A 599 -43.18 -7.53 36.12
CA GLU A 599 -42.68 -6.85 37.31
C GLU A 599 -41.83 -7.77 38.21
N THR A 600 -42.03 -9.08 38.11
CA THR A 600 -41.28 -10.13 38.77
C THR A 600 -39.84 -10.27 38.19
N GLU A 601 -39.67 -10.18 36.90
CA GLU A 601 -38.33 -10.25 36.25
C GLU A 601 -37.52 -8.96 36.49
N ARG A 602 -38.19 -7.79 36.51
CA ARG A 602 -37.55 -6.52 36.92
C ARG A 602 -37.04 -6.58 38.36
N ARG A 603 -37.77 -7.19 39.29
CA ARG A 603 -37.35 -7.37 40.69
C ARG A 603 -36.17 -8.34 40.82
N GLN A 604 -36.13 -9.41 40.04
CA GLN A 604 -35.01 -10.35 40.04
C GLN A 604 -33.72 -9.75 39.45
N ARG A 605 -33.76 -8.96 38.39
CA ARG A 605 -32.64 -8.19 37.89
C ARG A 605 -32.13 -7.13 38.87
N ALA A 606 -33.00 -6.43 39.56
CA ALA A 606 -32.63 -5.44 40.56
C ALA A 606 -31.95 -6.07 41.78
N THR A 607 -32.35 -7.27 42.20
CA THR A 607 -31.71 -8.02 43.30
C THR A 607 -30.38 -8.66 42.88
N GLY A 608 -30.21 -9.09 41.61
CA GLY A 608 -28.95 -9.58 41.08
C GLY A 608 -27.83 -8.51 40.98
N ARG A 609 -28.19 -7.28 40.61
CA ARG A 609 -27.25 -6.13 40.57
C ARG A 609 -26.80 -5.69 41.97
N ARG A 610 -27.61 -5.82 43.01
CA ARG A 610 -27.23 -5.48 44.38
C ARG A 610 -26.21 -6.46 45.01
N ARG A 611 -26.09 -7.69 44.49
CA ARG A 611 -25.09 -8.67 44.98
C ARG A 611 -23.67 -8.48 44.39
N LEU A 612 -23.51 -7.72 43.33
CA LEU A 612 -22.23 -7.45 42.69
C LEU A 612 -21.59 -6.12 43.11
N SER A 613 -22.28 -5.27 43.85
CA SER A 613 -21.78 -3.96 44.34
C SER A 613 -21.37 -3.94 45.83
N GLY A 614 -21.27 -5.09 46.48
CA GLY A 614 -20.88 -5.20 47.88
C GLY A 614 -19.74 -6.19 48.09
N GLY A 615 -18.51 -5.73 47.83
CA GLY A 615 -17.32 -6.54 48.09
C GLY A 615 -16.07 -5.87 47.54
N ILE A 616 -15.50 -4.94 48.31
CA ILE A 616 -14.12 -4.41 48.40
C ILE A 616 -13.40 -4.16 47.07
#